data_58c814bda618e6aa6f2d178911872fa3
#
_entry.id   58c814bda618e6aa6f2d178911872fa3
#
_cell.length_a   1.000
_cell.length_b   1.000
_cell.length_c   1.000
_cell.angle_alpha   90.00
_cell.angle_beta   90.00
_cell.angle_gamma   90.00
#
_symmetry.space_group_name_H-M   'P 1'
#
loop_
_entity.id
_entity.type
_entity.pdbx_description
1 polymer ?
#
loop_
_entity_poly.entity_id
_entity_poly.type
_entity_poly.pdbx_seq_one_letter_code
_entity_poly.pdbx_strand_id
1 'polypeptide(L)' 'MYMATNEQALLAEMQAMGYTYGLCVTALHILSQSKQAVNDMLAYIYDEHPTEEEFIEKLARICDINRLSLEK' A
#
# COMPACT_ATOMS: atom_id res chain seq x y z
N MET A 1 -5.23 -16.70 12.45
CA MET A 1 -4.43 -15.48 12.22
C MET A 1 -5.08 -14.63 11.14
N TYR A 2 -5.16 -13.37 11.37
CA TYR A 2 -5.79 -12.48 10.40
C TYR A 2 -4.99 -11.19 10.31
N MET A 3 -5.17 -10.50 9.18
CA MET A 3 -4.54 -9.21 9.00
C MET A 3 -5.29 -8.15 9.78
N ALA A 4 -4.59 -7.07 10.10
CA ALA A 4 -5.26 -5.92 10.68
C ALA A 4 -6.32 -5.41 9.70
N THR A 5 -7.39 -4.82 10.23
CA THR A 5 -8.50 -4.36 9.41
C THR A 5 -8.04 -3.42 8.30
N ASN A 6 -7.13 -2.49 8.60
CA ASN A 6 -6.68 -1.54 7.59
C ASN A 6 -5.85 -2.21 6.51
N GLU A 7 -5.11 -3.26 6.87
CA GLU A 7 -4.36 -4.00 5.87
C GLU A 7 -5.28 -4.76 4.93
N GLN A 8 -6.35 -5.33 5.48
CA GLN A 8 -7.33 -6.02 4.65
C GLN A 8 -8.03 -5.05 3.72
N ALA A 9 -8.39 -3.88 4.23
CA ALA A 9 -9.03 -2.86 3.40
C ALA A 9 -8.12 -2.39 2.30
N LEU A 10 -6.83 -2.22 2.61
CA LEU A 10 -5.86 -1.79 1.62
C LEU A 10 -5.72 -2.83 0.51
N LEU A 11 -5.60 -4.09 0.89
CA LEU A 11 -5.48 -5.17 -0.09
C LEU A 11 -6.72 -5.21 -0.99
N ALA A 12 -7.89 -5.11 -0.39
CA ALA A 12 -9.14 -5.15 -1.15
C ALA A 12 -9.21 -3.98 -2.14
N GLU A 13 -8.79 -2.80 -1.72
CA GLU A 13 -8.80 -1.64 -2.60
C GLU A 13 -7.81 -1.80 -3.77
N MET A 14 -6.64 -2.33 -3.48
CA MET A 14 -5.66 -2.55 -4.55
C MET A 14 -6.19 -3.55 -5.57
N GLN A 15 -6.85 -4.59 -5.10
CA GLN A 15 -7.45 -5.57 -6.00
C GLN A 15 -8.59 -4.95 -6.82
N ALA A 16 -9.40 -4.14 -6.17
CA ALA A 16 -10.50 -3.46 -6.85
C ALA A 16 -10.01 -2.49 -7.92
N MET A 17 -8.84 -1.91 -7.70
CA MET A 17 -8.23 -1.01 -8.67
C MET A 17 -7.64 -1.75 -9.87
N GLY A 18 -7.55 -3.07 -9.79
CA GLY A 18 -7.01 -3.85 -10.90
C GLY A 18 -5.50 -3.96 -10.90
N TYR A 19 -4.85 -3.67 -9.78
CA TYR A 19 -3.39 -3.78 -9.69
C TYR A 19 -2.98 -5.25 -9.77
N THR A 20 -1.79 -5.49 -10.31
CA THR A 20 -1.30 -6.85 -10.43
C THR A 20 -1.11 -7.48 -9.05
N TYR A 21 -1.25 -8.78 -9.01
CA TYR A 21 -1.11 -9.52 -7.74
C TYR A 21 0.27 -9.28 -7.11
N GLY A 22 1.31 -9.33 -7.93
CA GLY A 22 2.67 -9.09 -7.42
C GLY A 22 2.82 -7.73 -6.77
N LEU A 23 2.24 -6.70 -7.38
CA LEU A 23 2.29 -5.38 -6.79
C LEU A 23 1.52 -5.33 -5.47
N CYS A 24 0.34 -5.93 -5.43
CA CYS A 24 -0.47 -5.96 -4.21
C CYS A 24 0.30 -6.60 -3.05
N VAL A 25 0.87 -7.77 -3.29
CA VAL A 25 1.58 -8.51 -2.25
C VAL A 25 2.82 -7.75 -1.78
N THR A 26 3.60 -7.25 -2.75
CA THR A 26 4.83 -6.55 -2.43
C THR A 26 4.53 -5.27 -1.65
N ALA A 27 3.57 -4.49 -2.12
CA ALA A 27 3.23 -3.23 -1.46
C ALA A 27 2.72 -3.49 -0.04
N LEU A 28 1.85 -4.47 0.11
CA LEU A 28 1.31 -4.78 1.43
C LEU A 28 2.41 -5.23 2.38
N HIS A 29 3.33 -6.06 1.90
CA HIS A 29 4.45 -6.52 2.72
C HIS A 29 5.29 -5.33 3.20
N ILE A 30 5.58 -4.40 2.30
CA ILE A 30 6.39 -3.24 2.66
C ILE A 30 5.63 -2.33 3.62
N LEU A 31 4.38 -2.02 3.30
CA LEU A 31 3.60 -1.07 4.08
C LEU A 31 3.24 -1.60 5.46
N SER A 32 3.14 -2.92 5.61
CA SER A 32 2.77 -3.50 6.90
C SER A 32 3.83 -3.27 7.98
N GLN A 33 5.00 -2.77 7.59
CA GLN A 33 6.04 -2.41 8.56
C GLN A 33 5.62 -1.23 9.43
N SER A 34 4.61 -0.47 9.01
CA SER A 34 4.17 0.72 9.75
C SER A 34 2.67 0.90 9.57
N LYS A 35 1.94 0.98 10.68
CA LYS A 35 0.51 1.27 10.61
C LYS A 35 0.24 2.61 9.96
N GLN A 36 1.10 3.60 10.22
CA GLN A 36 0.96 4.91 9.63
C GLN A 36 1.06 4.82 8.11
N ALA A 37 2.00 4.02 7.61
CA ALA A 37 2.17 3.85 6.18
C ALA A 37 0.93 3.21 5.55
N VAL A 38 0.36 2.21 6.19
CA VAL A 38 -0.85 1.56 5.70
C VAL A 38 -1.99 2.58 5.63
N ASN A 39 -2.16 3.36 6.69
CA ASN A 39 -3.23 4.36 6.74
C ASN A 39 -3.03 5.43 5.69
N ASP A 40 -1.81 5.90 5.51
CA ASP A 40 -1.52 6.94 4.52
C ASP A 40 -1.85 6.45 3.11
N MET A 41 -1.44 5.23 2.79
CA MET A 41 -1.70 4.70 1.47
C MET A 41 -3.19 4.44 1.26
N LEU A 42 -3.87 3.95 2.27
CA LEU A 42 -5.31 3.68 2.17
C LEU A 42 -6.08 4.96 1.88
N ALA A 43 -5.75 6.03 2.60
CA ALA A 43 -6.39 7.33 2.38
C ALA A 43 -6.11 7.83 0.96
N TYR A 44 -4.89 7.65 0.48
CA TYR A 44 -4.52 8.09 -0.86
C TYR A 44 -5.33 7.36 -1.92
N ILE A 45 -5.46 6.04 -1.78
CA ILE A 45 -6.22 5.26 -2.76
C ILE A 45 -7.69 5.68 -2.77
N TYR A 46 -8.27 5.88 -1.60
CA TYR A 46 -9.68 6.29 -1.51
C TYR A 46 -9.90 7.66 -2.14
N ASP A 47 -8.95 8.58 -1.92
CA ASP A 47 -9.14 9.96 -2.39
C ASP A 47 -8.81 10.12 -3.87
N GLU A 48 -7.75 9.47 -4.34
CA GLU A 48 -7.18 9.78 -5.65
C GLU A 48 -7.44 8.71 -6.71
N HIS A 49 -7.75 7.50 -6.30
CA HIS A 49 -7.92 6.37 -7.23
C HIS A 49 -6.76 6.30 -8.23
N PRO A 50 -5.52 6.18 -7.74
CA PRO A 50 -4.34 6.32 -8.60
C PRO A 50 -4.16 5.16 -9.57
N THR A 51 -3.43 5.43 -10.66
CA THR A 51 -2.97 4.36 -11.53
C THR A 51 -1.87 3.58 -10.82
N GLU A 52 -1.47 2.44 -11.40
CA GLU A 52 -0.35 1.67 -10.82
C GLU A 52 0.91 2.51 -10.72
N GLU A 53 1.20 3.30 -11.76
CA GLU A 53 2.37 4.16 -11.74
C GLU A 53 2.34 5.16 -10.60
N GLU A 54 1.19 5.81 -10.46
CA GLU A 54 1.03 6.79 -9.37
C GLU A 54 1.12 6.12 -8.02
N PHE A 55 0.56 4.92 -7.91
CA PHE A 55 0.62 4.15 -6.68
C PHE A 55 2.07 3.83 -6.32
N ILE A 56 2.85 3.39 -7.29
CA ILE A 56 4.24 3.04 -7.05
C ILE A 56 5.05 4.25 -6.62
N GLU A 57 4.80 5.41 -7.24
CA GLU A 57 5.47 6.63 -6.84
C GLU A 57 5.13 7.02 -5.41
N LYS A 58 3.85 6.90 -5.07
CA LYS A 58 3.41 7.21 -3.71
C LYS A 58 4.00 6.22 -2.71
N LEU A 59 4.08 4.95 -3.10
CA LEU A 59 4.68 3.93 -2.26
C LEU A 59 6.13 4.30 -1.90
N ALA A 60 6.89 4.73 -2.90
CA ALA A 60 8.26 5.13 -2.66
C ALA A 60 8.34 6.31 -1.69
N ARG A 61 7.44 7.28 -1.84
CA ARG A 61 7.42 8.42 -0.94
C ARG A 61 7.08 8.04 0.48
N ILE A 62 6.07 7.18 0.63
CA ILE A 62 5.65 6.75 1.96
C ILE A 62 6.78 5.97 2.62
N CYS A 63 7.48 5.13 1.86
CA CYS A 63 8.60 4.40 2.40
C CYS A 63 9.71 5.34 2.87
N ASP A 64 9.97 6.39 2.09
CA ASP A 64 11.01 7.34 2.44
C ASP A 64 10.64 8.11 3.71
N ILE A 65 9.39 8.57 3.79
CA ILE A 65 8.92 9.32 4.95
C ILE A 65 8.93 8.48 6.21
N ASN A 66 8.50 7.23 6.11
CA ASN A 66 8.41 6.33 7.25
C ASN A 66 9.65 5.47 7.43
N ARG A 67 10.66 5.66 6.59
CA ARG A 67 11.92 4.92 6.66
C ARG A 67 11.72 3.42 6.56
N LEU A 68 10.86 3.01 5.64
CA LEU A 68 10.59 1.61 5.42
C LEU A 68 11.61 1.03 4.44
N SER A 69 11.91 -0.25 4.60
CA SER A 69 12.80 -0.94 3.69
C SER A 69 12.04 -1.36 2.44
N LEU A 70 12.60 -1.04 1.27
CA LEU A 70 12.07 -1.51 0.00
C LEU A 70 12.64 -2.86 -0.39
N GLU A 71 13.65 -3.30 0.33
CA GLU A 71 14.28 -4.59 0.05
C GLU A 71 13.53 -5.70 0.76
N LYS A 72 13.56 -6.86 0.14
CA LYS A 72 12.90 -8.03 0.70
C LYS A 72 13.71 -8.68 1.79
#